data_f06e0e027933ba9ff9a73cc470e7c1d8
#
_entry.id   f06e0e027933ba9ff9a73cc470e7c1d8
#
_cell.length_a   1.000
_cell.length_b   1.000
_cell.length_c   1.000
_cell.angle_alpha   90.00
_cell.angle_beta   90.00
_cell.angle_gamma   90.00
#
_symmetry.space_group_name_H-M   'P 1'
#
loop_
_entity.id
_entity.type
_entity.pdbx_description
1 polymer ?
#
loop_
_entity_poly.entity_id
_entity_poly.type
_entity_poly.pdbx_seq_one_letter_code
_entity_poly.pdbx_strand_id
1 'polypeptide(L)'
;ANQSIDKLKNVLLFYIAKFNGVFFTKMNKLLFYTDFYNYKHTGRGVTGLSYKSIQYGFVPLRWDRIYSFFNDIQQEIVRFESGVEGTKLLSDIMPDMSLFTEKEIESLEKVYERFKAESAASISDISHQEVAWQNYLNSNQMVDYSLSFNLKAM
;
A
#
# COMPACT_ATOMS: atom_id res chain seq x y z
N ALA A 1 15.08 10.97 -7.56
CA ALA A 1 15.47 9.65 -7.15
C ALA A 1 15.47 9.50 -5.64
N ASN A 2 16.33 10.26 -4.91
CA ASN A 2 16.40 10.17 -3.44
C ASN A 2 15.08 10.61 -2.78
N GLN A 3 14.47 11.64 -3.31
CA GLN A 3 13.22 12.18 -2.79
C GLN A 3 12.08 11.16 -2.90
N SER A 4 12.01 10.42 -4.01
CA SER A 4 11.03 9.35 -4.20
C SER A 4 11.20 8.22 -3.19
N ILE A 5 12.44 7.82 -2.92
CA ILE A 5 12.75 6.78 -1.95
C ILE A 5 12.38 7.23 -0.54
N ASP A 6 12.69 8.47 -0.19
CA ASP A 6 12.35 9.03 1.13
C ASP A 6 10.83 9.12 1.31
N LYS A 7 10.09 9.53 0.29
CA LYS A 7 8.62 9.54 0.35
C LYS A 7 8.06 8.14 0.55
N LEU A 8 8.55 7.16 -0.21
CA LEU A 8 8.13 5.77 -0.07
C LEU A 8 8.37 5.28 1.36
N LYS A 9 9.58 5.49 1.90
CA LYS A 9 9.90 5.10 3.27
C LYS A 9 8.88 5.70 4.25
N ASN A 10 8.57 6.97 4.09
CA ASN A 10 7.71 7.66 5.04
C ASN A 10 6.23 7.33 4.87
N VAL A 11 5.79 6.89 3.69
CA VAL A 11 4.46 6.29 3.52
C VAL A 11 4.38 4.98 4.33
N LEU A 12 5.41 4.13 4.22
CA LEU A 12 5.46 2.89 4.98
C LEU A 12 5.44 3.17 6.49
N LEU A 13 6.27 4.10 6.95
CA LEU A 13 6.33 4.49 8.37
C LEU A 13 5.00 5.06 8.86
N PHE A 14 4.30 5.81 8.03
CA PHE A 14 2.99 6.34 8.36
C PHE A 14 2.02 5.22 8.71
N TYR A 15 1.89 4.22 7.83
CA TYR A 15 0.96 3.12 8.07
C TYR A 15 1.41 2.21 9.21
N ILE A 16 2.72 1.96 9.34
CA ILE A 16 3.25 1.18 10.45
C ILE A 16 2.89 1.84 11.79
N ALA A 17 3.05 3.15 11.89
CA ALA A 17 2.70 3.88 13.10
C ALA A 17 1.19 3.87 13.38
N LYS A 18 0.38 4.11 12.35
CA LYS A 18 -1.09 4.14 12.49
C LYS A 18 -1.68 2.81 12.90
N PHE A 19 -1.18 1.71 12.35
CA PHE A 19 -1.69 0.36 12.59
C PHE A 19 -0.93 -0.41 13.66
N ASN A 20 0.14 0.17 14.20
CA ASN A 20 1.05 -0.52 15.13
C ASN A 20 1.60 -1.81 14.51
N GLY A 21 2.10 -1.68 13.30
CA GLY A 21 2.57 -2.78 12.48
C GLY A 21 1.57 -3.17 11.39
N VAL A 22 2.07 -3.57 10.24
CA VAL A 22 1.23 -3.90 9.07
C VAL A 22 1.77 -5.14 8.38
N PHE A 23 0.91 -6.12 8.10
CA PHE A 23 1.29 -7.28 7.31
C PHE A 23 1.55 -6.92 5.85
N PHE A 24 2.46 -7.66 5.19
CA PHE A 24 2.82 -7.45 3.78
C PHE A 24 1.60 -7.30 2.87
N THR A 25 0.68 -8.24 2.97
CA THR A 25 -0.49 -8.28 2.09
C THR A 25 -1.37 -7.04 2.26
N LYS A 26 -1.53 -6.57 3.48
CA LYS A 26 -2.28 -5.34 3.74
C LYS A 26 -1.50 -4.12 3.24
N MET A 27 -0.19 -4.05 3.51
CA MET A 27 0.63 -2.93 3.07
C MET A 27 0.61 -2.78 1.55
N ASN A 28 0.67 -3.89 0.82
CA ASN A 28 0.61 -3.86 -0.65
C ASN A 28 -0.66 -3.14 -1.15
N LYS A 29 -1.81 -3.39 -0.51
CA LYS A 29 -3.07 -2.76 -0.87
C LYS A 29 -3.14 -1.31 -0.41
N LEU A 30 -2.63 -1.02 0.78
CA LEU A 30 -2.57 0.37 1.28
C LEU A 30 -1.76 1.26 0.34
N LEU A 31 -0.63 0.76 -0.15
CA LEU A 31 0.19 1.49 -1.13
C LEU A 31 -0.57 1.73 -2.43
N PHE A 32 -1.24 0.70 -2.93
CA PHE A 32 -2.05 0.83 -4.15
C PHE A 32 -3.12 1.91 -3.98
N TYR A 33 -3.91 1.84 -2.92
CA TYR A 33 -5.00 2.81 -2.71
C TYR A 33 -4.46 4.21 -2.45
N THR A 34 -3.32 4.33 -1.77
CA THR A 34 -2.67 5.63 -1.55
C THR A 34 -2.33 6.29 -2.89
N ASP A 35 -1.65 5.57 -3.77
CA ASP A 35 -1.25 6.12 -5.06
C ASP A 35 -2.45 6.39 -5.97
N PHE A 36 -3.38 5.43 -6.06
CA PHE A 36 -4.52 5.56 -6.96
C PHE A 36 -5.53 6.60 -6.47
N TYR A 37 -5.77 6.66 -5.16
CA TYR A 37 -6.66 7.70 -4.62
C TYR A 37 -6.06 9.09 -4.82
N ASN A 38 -4.76 9.26 -4.54
CA ASN A 38 -4.10 10.55 -4.75
C ASN A 38 -4.11 10.94 -6.24
N TYR A 39 -3.85 9.97 -7.12
CA TYR A 39 -3.91 10.21 -8.56
C TYR A 39 -5.30 10.66 -9.01
N LYS A 40 -6.35 10.04 -8.48
CA LYS A 40 -7.73 10.40 -8.78
C LYS A 40 -8.02 11.88 -8.51
N HIS A 41 -7.39 12.46 -7.50
CA HIS A 41 -7.63 13.83 -7.06
C HIS A 41 -6.60 14.85 -7.56
N THR A 42 -5.41 14.44 -7.91
CA THR A 42 -4.30 15.35 -8.24
C THR A 42 -3.64 15.07 -9.59
N GLY A 43 -3.92 13.92 -10.20
CA GLY A 43 -3.22 13.47 -11.39
C GLY A 43 -1.83 12.90 -11.11
N ARG A 44 -1.49 12.67 -9.84
CA ARG A 44 -0.18 12.13 -9.43
C ARG A 44 -0.36 11.08 -8.33
N GLY A 45 0.50 10.05 -8.34
CA GLY A 45 0.65 9.16 -7.20
C GLY A 45 1.45 9.83 -6.08
N VAL A 46 1.44 9.22 -4.91
CA VAL A 46 2.30 9.66 -3.79
C VAL A 46 3.68 9.06 -3.92
N THR A 47 3.76 7.72 -4.08
CA THR A 47 5.03 7.01 -4.25
C THR A 47 5.40 6.84 -5.72
N GLY A 48 4.41 6.80 -6.61
CA GLY A 48 4.64 6.58 -8.02
C GLY A 48 5.01 5.16 -8.39
N LEU A 49 4.77 4.20 -7.48
CA LEU A 49 5.06 2.80 -7.75
C LEU A 49 4.18 2.26 -8.87
N SER A 50 4.69 1.23 -9.55
CA SER A 50 3.91 0.46 -10.53
C SER A 50 3.32 -0.76 -9.84
N TYR A 51 2.09 -1.13 -10.21
CA TYR A 51 1.34 -2.20 -9.53
C TYR A 51 0.91 -3.27 -10.52
N LYS A 52 0.84 -4.50 -10.04
CA LYS A 52 0.29 -5.64 -10.75
C LYS A 52 -0.91 -6.20 -10.01
N SER A 53 -1.79 -6.87 -10.75
CA SER A 53 -2.91 -7.63 -10.18
C SER A 53 -2.51 -9.09 -10.11
N ILE A 54 -2.43 -9.64 -8.90
CA ILE A 54 -2.18 -11.07 -8.68
C ILE A 54 -3.32 -11.68 -7.87
N GLN A 55 -3.26 -12.98 -7.62
CA GLN A 55 -4.34 -13.75 -6.99
C GLN A 55 -4.88 -13.09 -5.70
N TYR A 56 -4.00 -12.57 -4.86
CA TYR A 56 -4.38 -12.03 -3.55
C TYR A 56 -4.59 -10.51 -3.55
N GLY A 57 -4.64 -9.88 -4.72
CA GLY A 57 -4.89 -8.44 -4.87
C GLY A 57 -3.76 -7.73 -5.57
N PHE A 58 -3.67 -6.43 -5.33
CA PHE A 58 -2.63 -5.60 -5.93
C PHE A 58 -1.31 -5.74 -5.19
N VAL A 59 -0.20 -5.76 -5.95
CA VAL A 59 1.14 -5.70 -5.36
C VAL A 59 1.98 -4.68 -6.12
N PRO A 60 2.83 -3.91 -5.43
CA PRO A 60 3.85 -3.11 -6.10
C PRO A 60 4.85 -4.03 -6.78
N LEU A 61 5.38 -3.60 -7.92
CA LEU A 61 6.46 -4.33 -8.58
C LEU A 61 7.64 -4.43 -7.61
N ARG A 62 8.14 -5.67 -7.41
CA ARG A 62 9.28 -5.96 -6.53
C ARG A 62 9.04 -5.54 -5.07
N TRP A 63 7.84 -5.75 -4.57
CA TRP A 63 7.45 -5.39 -3.20
C TRP A 63 8.39 -6.01 -2.14
N ASP A 64 8.86 -7.22 -2.37
CA ASP A 64 9.79 -7.92 -1.46
C ASP A 64 11.08 -7.11 -1.27
N ARG A 65 11.65 -6.56 -2.34
CA ARG A 65 12.85 -5.73 -2.27
C ARG A 65 12.58 -4.38 -1.63
N ILE A 66 11.41 -3.80 -1.89
CA ILE A 66 11.00 -2.53 -1.29
C ILE A 66 11.06 -2.65 0.23
N TYR A 67 10.42 -3.67 0.78
CA TYR A 67 10.33 -3.82 2.24
C TYR A 67 11.67 -4.20 2.89
N SER A 68 12.57 -4.83 2.15
CA SER A 68 13.90 -5.19 2.65
C SER A 68 14.93 -4.08 2.48
N PHE A 69 14.61 -3.04 1.72
CA PHE A 69 15.55 -1.97 1.42
C PHE A 69 15.83 -1.06 2.62
N PHE A 70 14.83 -0.83 3.48
CA PHE A 70 14.94 0.13 4.57
C PHE A 70 15.38 -0.53 5.87
N ASN A 71 16.54 -0.11 6.38
CA ASN A 71 17.09 -0.65 7.63
C ASN A 71 16.26 -0.29 8.86
N ASP A 72 15.50 0.81 8.79
CA ASP A 72 14.66 1.28 9.89
C ASP A 72 13.33 0.53 9.99
N ILE A 73 13.04 -0.37 9.05
CA ILE A 73 11.80 -1.15 9.02
C ILE A 73 12.17 -2.62 9.23
N GLN A 74 11.64 -3.21 10.30
CA GLN A 74 11.88 -4.60 10.66
C GLN A 74 10.74 -5.48 10.12
N GLN A 75 11.07 -6.76 9.93
CA GLN A 75 10.12 -7.77 9.50
C GLN A 75 9.99 -8.83 10.59
N GLU A 76 8.77 -9.11 11.01
CA GLU A 76 8.48 -10.13 12.02
C GLU A 76 7.57 -11.19 11.42
N ILE A 77 7.98 -12.45 11.51
CA ILE A 77 7.14 -13.58 11.09
C ILE A 77 6.20 -13.90 12.23
N VAL A 78 4.89 -13.86 11.95
CA VAL A 78 3.84 -14.19 12.90
C VAL A 78 3.16 -15.48 12.44
N ARG A 79 3.11 -16.47 13.32
CA ARG A 79 2.42 -17.73 13.05
C ARG A 79 1.04 -17.69 13.71
N PHE A 80 0.01 -17.91 12.92
CA PHE A 80 -1.37 -17.99 13.42
C PHE A 80 -1.70 -19.41 13.88
N GLU A 81 -2.77 -19.54 14.69
CA GLU A 81 -3.21 -20.86 15.19
C GLU A 81 -3.51 -21.86 14.08
N SER A 82 -3.95 -21.37 12.92
CA SER A 82 -4.19 -22.19 11.74
C SER A 82 -2.93 -22.80 11.13
N GLY A 83 -1.72 -22.40 11.59
CA GLY A 83 -0.45 -22.80 11.03
C GLY A 83 0.03 -21.90 9.88
N VAL A 84 -0.80 -20.97 9.43
CA VAL A 84 -0.43 -20.00 8.40
C VAL A 84 0.52 -18.96 9.01
N GLU A 85 1.53 -18.55 8.25
CA GLU A 85 2.45 -17.50 8.63
C GLU A 85 2.18 -16.22 7.86
N GLY A 86 2.37 -15.07 8.51
CA GLY A 86 2.35 -13.76 7.88
C GLY A 86 3.60 -12.99 8.27
N THR A 87 4.03 -12.06 7.44
CA THR A 87 5.16 -11.18 7.75
C THR A 87 4.65 -9.78 8.02
N LYS A 88 4.95 -9.29 9.20
CA LYS A 88 4.53 -7.98 9.70
C LYS A 88 5.67 -6.99 9.63
N LEU A 89 5.38 -5.82 9.09
CA LEU A 89 6.32 -4.70 9.05
C LEU A 89 6.19 -3.89 10.33
N LEU A 90 7.31 -3.60 10.97
CA LEU A 90 7.40 -2.87 12.24
C LEU A 90 8.49 -1.82 12.16
N SER A 91 8.34 -0.75 12.92
CA SER A 91 9.39 0.25 13.09
C SER A 91 9.12 1.10 14.32
N ASP A 92 10.20 1.55 14.97
CA ASP A 92 10.13 2.54 16.05
C ASP A 92 10.27 3.98 15.52
N ILE A 93 10.58 4.12 14.24
CA ILE A 93 10.80 5.42 13.61
C ILE A 93 9.46 6.03 13.20
N MET A 94 9.23 7.29 13.60
CA MET A 94 8.03 8.02 13.22
C MET A 94 8.19 8.60 11.81
N PRO A 95 7.09 8.71 11.05
CA PRO A 95 7.17 9.27 9.71
C PRO A 95 7.49 10.77 9.75
N ASP A 96 8.27 11.23 8.79
CA ASP A 96 8.51 12.64 8.54
C ASP A 96 7.44 13.15 7.57
N MET A 97 6.40 13.76 8.12
CA MET A 97 5.26 14.24 7.32
C MET A 97 5.56 15.51 6.52
N SER A 98 6.69 16.18 6.81
CA SER A 98 7.09 17.38 6.07
C SER A 98 7.45 17.10 4.61
N LEU A 99 7.68 15.82 4.26
CA LEU A 99 7.97 15.41 2.89
C LEU A 99 6.74 15.42 1.98
N PHE A 100 5.55 15.51 2.55
CA PHE A 100 4.29 15.38 1.81
C PHE A 100 3.59 16.73 1.63
N THR A 101 2.91 16.89 0.50
CA THR A 101 1.98 18.00 0.30
C THR A 101 0.73 17.80 1.17
N GLU A 102 -0.06 18.87 1.34
CA GLU A 102 -1.32 18.77 2.07
C GLU A 102 -2.28 17.75 1.44
N LYS A 103 -2.32 17.68 0.11
CA LYS A 103 -3.15 16.72 -0.63
C LYS A 103 -2.68 15.29 -0.40
N GLU A 104 -1.37 15.07 -0.35
CA GLU A 104 -0.81 13.75 -0.07
C GLU A 104 -1.13 13.31 1.34
N ILE A 105 -1.01 14.20 2.32
CA ILE A 105 -1.38 13.90 3.71
C ILE A 105 -2.87 13.56 3.79
N GLU A 106 -3.73 14.32 3.11
CA GLU A 106 -5.15 14.03 3.06
C GLU A 106 -5.41 12.63 2.48
N SER A 107 -4.71 12.26 1.41
CA SER A 107 -4.84 10.93 0.81
C SER A 107 -4.44 9.83 1.79
N LEU A 108 -3.30 10.00 2.49
CA LEU A 108 -2.85 9.05 3.50
C LEU A 108 -3.89 8.87 4.59
N GLU A 109 -4.43 9.97 5.12
CA GLU A 109 -5.45 9.93 6.18
C GLU A 109 -6.75 9.28 5.69
N LYS A 110 -7.19 9.57 4.46
CA LYS A 110 -8.39 8.98 3.88
C LYS A 110 -8.27 7.48 3.69
N VAL A 111 -7.12 7.01 3.21
CA VAL A 111 -6.85 5.58 3.06
C VAL A 111 -6.85 4.90 4.43
N TYR A 112 -6.19 5.50 5.41
CA TYR A 112 -6.21 4.98 6.77
C TYR A 112 -7.64 4.85 7.30
N GLU A 113 -8.44 5.92 7.22
CA GLU A 113 -9.81 5.92 7.72
C GLU A 113 -10.67 4.85 7.03
N ARG A 114 -10.48 4.67 5.71
CA ARG A 114 -11.25 3.69 4.95
C ARG A 114 -10.93 2.25 5.37
N PHE A 115 -9.67 1.95 5.67
CA PHE A 115 -9.21 0.59 5.86
C PHE A 115 -8.79 0.26 7.30
N LYS A 116 -8.95 1.18 8.23
CA LYS A 116 -8.47 0.98 9.61
C LYS A 116 -9.08 -0.23 10.31
N ALA A 117 -10.30 -0.62 9.95
CA ALA A 117 -10.99 -1.75 10.53
C ALA A 117 -10.83 -3.05 9.71
N GLU A 118 -10.11 -2.99 8.58
CA GLU A 118 -9.98 -4.13 7.67
C GLU A 118 -8.74 -4.96 8.02
N SER A 119 -8.88 -6.29 7.91
CA SER A 119 -7.76 -7.21 8.00
C SER A 119 -7.04 -7.33 6.64
N ALA A 120 -5.91 -8.05 6.62
CA ALA A 120 -5.25 -8.39 5.35
C ALA A 120 -6.19 -9.17 4.42
N ALA A 121 -6.99 -10.07 4.97
CA ALA A 121 -7.95 -10.85 4.18
C ALA A 121 -9.10 -9.98 3.65
N SER A 122 -9.71 -9.16 4.49
CA SER A 122 -10.85 -8.35 4.07
C SER A 122 -10.46 -7.26 3.07
N ILE A 123 -9.29 -6.64 3.22
CA ILE A 123 -8.82 -5.65 2.24
C ILE A 123 -8.50 -6.33 0.90
N SER A 124 -8.03 -7.57 0.90
CA SER A 124 -7.87 -8.35 -0.34
C SER A 124 -9.21 -8.56 -1.03
N ASP A 125 -10.24 -8.97 -0.29
CA ASP A 125 -11.58 -9.16 -0.84
C ASP A 125 -12.13 -7.86 -1.43
N ILE A 126 -11.94 -6.74 -0.75
CA ILE A 126 -12.35 -5.43 -1.25
C ILE A 126 -11.61 -5.11 -2.57
N SER A 127 -10.31 -5.37 -2.62
CA SER A 127 -9.53 -5.08 -3.82
C SER A 127 -9.95 -5.92 -5.03
N HIS A 128 -10.47 -7.13 -4.81
CA HIS A 128 -10.97 -7.99 -5.89
C HIS A 128 -12.21 -7.42 -6.60
N GLN A 129 -12.89 -6.47 -5.98
CA GLN A 129 -14.05 -5.80 -6.59
C GLN A 129 -13.63 -4.65 -7.52
N GLU A 130 -12.37 -4.25 -7.52
CA GLU A 130 -11.90 -3.17 -8.37
C GLU A 130 -11.80 -3.59 -9.82
N VAL A 131 -12.23 -2.70 -10.72
CA VAL A 131 -12.11 -2.91 -12.16
C VAL A 131 -10.64 -3.13 -12.54
N ALA A 132 -9.73 -2.37 -11.93
CA ALA A 132 -8.30 -2.49 -12.15
C ALA A 132 -7.79 -3.90 -11.87
N TRP A 133 -8.24 -4.52 -10.77
CA TRP A 133 -7.84 -5.87 -10.44
C TRP A 133 -8.38 -6.88 -11.44
N GLN A 134 -9.66 -6.79 -11.75
CA GLN A 134 -10.33 -7.74 -12.65
C GLN A 134 -9.77 -7.69 -14.07
N ASN A 135 -9.48 -6.48 -14.57
CA ASN A 135 -8.98 -6.30 -15.93
C ASN A 135 -7.52 -6.73 -16.11
N TYR A 136 -6.72 -6.62 -15.05
CA TYR A 136 -5.28 -6.88 -15.14
C TYR A 136 -4.85 -8.21 -14.52
N LEU A 137 -5.76 -8.95 -13.90
CA LEU A 137 -5.42 -10.24 -13.29
C LEU A 137 -4.83 -11.18 -14.36
N ASN A 138 -3.65 -11.73 -14.04
CA ASN A 138 -2.89 -12.64 -14.91
C ASN A 138 -2.44 -12.02 -16.25
N SER A 139 -2.56 -10.71 -16.40
CA SER A 139 -2.12 -10.03 -17.64
C SER A 139 -0.61 -9.89 -17.72
N ASN A 140 0.09 -9.95 -16.59
CA ASN A 140 1.52 -9.66 -16.45
C ASN A 140 1.87 -8.21 -16.87
N GLN A 141 0.89 -7.32 -16.84
CA GLN A 141 1.07 -5.89 -17.16
C GLN A 141 0.86 -5.03 -15.92
N MET A 142 1.45 -3.82 -15.96
CA MET A 142 1.23 -2.84 -14.90
C MET A 142 -0.16 -2.23 -15.03
N VAL A 143 -0.82 -2.02 -13.90
CA VAL A 143 -2.14 -1.39 -13.86
C VAL A 143 -2.01 0.08 -14.27
N ASP A 144 -2.83 0.51 -15.22
CA ASP A 144 -2.83 1.90 -15.67
C ASP A 144 -3.45 2.79 -14.59
N TYR A 145 -2.75 3.85 -14.24
CA TYR A 145 -3.21 4.81 -13.23
C TYR A 145 -4.53 5.50 -13.60
N SER A 146 -4.88 5.58 -14.88
CA SER A 146 -6.17 6.13 -15.29
C SER A 146 -7.36 5.37 -14.72
N LEU A 147 -7.17 4.11 -14.30
CA LEU A 147 -8.23 3.33 -13.66
C LEU A 147 -8.52 3.80 -12.23
N SER A 148 -7.76 4.76 -11.71
CA SER A 148 -8.07 5.41 -10.44
C SER A 148 -9.45 6.05 -10.44
N PHE A 149 -9.91 6.52 -11.60
CA PHE A 149 -11.24 7.11 -11.73
C PHE A 149 -12.37 6.08 -11.62
N ASN A 150 -12.04 4.79 -11.67
CA ASN A 150 -12.99 3.70 -11.55
C ASN A 150 -12.94 3.01 -10.18
N LEU A 151 -12.19 3.55 -9.20
CA LEU A 151 -12.11 2.97 -7.87
C LEU A 151 -13.51 2.83 -7.26
N LYS A 152 -13.76 1.66 -6.66
CA LYS A 152 -15.03 1.36 -5.98
C LYS A 152 -14.93 1.55 -4.47
N ALA A 153 -13.77 1.24 -3.90
CA ALA A 153 -13.58 1.34 -2.44
C ALA A 153 -13.42 2.77 -1.96
N MET A 154 -12.98 3.66 -2.84
CA MET A 154 -12.72 5.06 -2.46
C MET A 154 -13.14 6.04 -3.55
#